data_594bf40e81b3557b63023c78b426caf7
#
_entry.id   594bf40e81b3557b63023c78b426caf7
#
_cell.length_a   1.000
_cell.length_b   1.000
_cell.length_c   1.000
_cell.angle_alpha   90.00
_cell.angle_beta   90.00
_cell.angle_gamma   90.00
#
_symmetry.space_group_name_H-M   'P 1'
#
loop_
_entity.id
_entity.type
_entity.pdbx_description
1 polymer ?
#
loop_
_entity_poly.entity_id
_entity_poly.type
_entity_poly.pdbx_seq_one_letter_code
_entity_poly.pdbx_strand_id
1 'polypeptide(L)'
;GLWLAVFSETGDVAGSISQRPDLMPIYEMIKEKGNEIFKDCDSIIIEADIDQEIVEEVLKYAKKYKKKVFGVISNMPIAKERNHLLKDFDCLVCNELEAGILFDEDYSNKSPDELCTIIKEKVETQSICSMVVTMGSLGSVYASTEGTSGTCPAQKVNVKDTTGAGDAFGAGLAVGLTYGKTFDQSIKIGTTLASTVITSLENICPHFSPKDFDLKI
;
A
#
# COMPACT_ATOMS: atom_id res chain seq x y z
N GLY A 1 3.31 19.80 -6.82
CA GLY A 1 2.40 19.69 -5.68
C GLY A 1 2.99 20.34 -4.42
N LEU A 2 2.14 20.57 -3.47
CA LEU A 2 2.51 21.07 -2.14
C LEU A 2 1.72 20.27 -1.11
N TRP A 3 2.41 19.78 -0.09
CA TRP A 3 1.79 19.22 1.09
C TRP A 3 2.30 19.93 2.32
N LEU A 4 1.38 20.40 3.18
CA LEU A 4 1.68 21.14 4.40
C LEU A 4 0.93 20.45 5.53
N ALA A 5 1.66 19.99 6.53
CA ALA A 5 1.09 19.29 7.68
C ALA A 5 1.37 20.01 8.99
N VAL A 6 0.43 19.88 9.90
CA VAL A 6 0.57 20.26 11.32
C VAL A 6 0.60 18.97 12.11
N PHE A 7 1.62 18.79 12.92
CA PHE A 7 1.80 17.62 13.77
C PHE A 7 1.28 17.88 15.19
N SER A 8 0.74 16.83 15.80
CA SER A 8 0.40 16.80 17.21
C SER A 8 1.66 16.72 18.08
N GLU A 9 1.50 16.88 19.40
CA GLU A 9 2.60 16.65 20.35
C GLU A 9 3.14 15.22 20.34
N THR A 10 2.35 14.25 19.85
CA THR A 10 2.73 12.84 19.71
C THR A 10 3.45 12.54 18.39
N GLY A 11 3.58 13.53 17.50
CA GLY A 11 4.23 13.37 16.17
C GLY A 11 3.33 12.87 15.06
N ASP A 12 2.03 12.74 15.33
CA ASP A 12 1.05 12.36 14.32
C ASP A 12 0.54 13.58 13.54
N VAL A 13 0.11 13.39 12.29
CA VAL A 13 -0.49 14.47 11.50
C VAL A 13 -1.86 14.84 12.06
N ALA A 14 -1.93 16.00 12.70
CA ALA A 14 -3.17 16.55 13.26
C ALA A 14 -4.07 17.19 12.18
N GLY A 15 -3.47 17.66 11.09
CA GLY A 15 -4.17 18.22 9.94
C GLY A 15 -3.20 18.51 8.81
N SER A 16 -3.71 18.51 7.57
CA SER A 16 -2.88 18.83 6.41
C SER A 16 -3.67 19.55 5.32
N ILE A 17 -2.93 20.30 4.49
CA ILE A 17 -3.42 20.90 3.26
C ILE A 17 -2.57 20.33 2.12
N SER A 18 -3.23 19.79 1.10
CA SER A 18 -2.56 19.23 -0.08
C SER A 18 -3.01 19.96 -1.34
N GLN A 19 -2.05 20.41 -2.11
CA GLN A 19 -2.27 20.86 -3.48
C GLN A 19 -1.67 19.81 -4.41
N ARG A 20 -2.51 19.01 -5.06
CA ARG A 20 -2.05 17.99 -6.01
C ARG A 20 -1.40 18.65 -7.23
N PRO A 21 -0.32 18.07 -7.76
CA PRO A 21 0.23 18.49 -9.03
C PRO A 21 -0.73 18.10 -10.18
N ASP A 22 -0.57 18.74 -11.32
CA ASP A 22 -1.17 18.27 -12.57
C ASP A 22 -0.49 16.97 -13.01
N LEU A 23 -1.24 15.86 -13.05
CA LEU A 23 -0.75 14.54 -13.45
C LEU A 23 -1.07 14.22 -14.92
N MET A 24 -1.70 15.11 -15.67
CA MET A 24 -1.98 14.91 -17.11
C MET A 24 -0.73 14.57 -17.93
N PRO A 25 0.47 15.13 -17.68
CA PRO A 25 1.69 14.71 -18.38
C PRO A 25 2.03 13.23 -18.17
N ILE A 26 1.71 12.65 -16.99
CA ILE A 26 1.89 11.21 -16.72
C ILE A 26 0.89 10.40 -17.55
N TYR A 27 -0.37 10.82 -17.58
CA TYR A 27 -1.40 10.17 -18.38
C TYR A 27 -1.04 10.13 -19.88
N GLU A 28 -0.62 11.27 -20.43
CA GLU A 28 -0.18 11.38 -21.82
C GLU A 28 1.02 10.46 -22.11
N MET A 29 2.01 10.43 -21.22
CA MET A 29 3.16 9.53 -21.34
C MET A 29 2.74 8.06 -21.32
N ILE A 30 1.81 7.67 -20.45
CA ILE A 30 1.30 6.29 -20.38
C ILE A 30 0.57 5.95 -21.69
N LYS A 31 -0.22 6.84 -22.24
CA LYS A 31 -0.91 6.62 -23.52
C LYS A 31 0.06 6.47 -24.68
N GLU A 32 1.10 7.28 -24.73
CA GLU A 32 2.10 7.26 -25.80
C GLU A 32 3.04 6.05 -25.67
N LYS A 33 3.56 5.78 -24.46
CA LYS A 33 4.65 4.81 -24.22
C LYS A 33 4.26 3.61 -23.36
N GLY A 34 2.99 3.46 -23.01
CA GLY A 34 2.56 2.41 -22.08
C GLY A 34 2.92 1.00 -22.53
N ASN A 35 2.96 0.74 -23.84
CA ASN A 35 3.40 -0.56 -24.35
C ASN A 35 4.88 -0.85 -24.05
N GLU A 36 5.75 0.15 -24.06
CA GLU A 36 7.16 0.00 -23.74
C GLU A 36 7.33 -0.14 -22.22
N ILE A 37 6.68 0.76 -21.45
CA ILE A 37 6.78 0.82 -19.99
C ILE A 37 6.29 -0.48 -19.35
N PHE A 38 5.08 -0.93 -19.68
CA PHE A 38 4.43 -2.03 -18.98
C PHE A 38 4.76 -3.42 -19.52
N LYS A 39 5.33 -3.53 -20.70
CA LYS A 39 5.76 -4.82 -21.26
C LYS A 39 6.92 -5.40 -20.46
N ASP A 40 7.90 -4.58 -20.12
CA ASP A 40 9.18 -5.01 -19.57
C ASP A 40 9.29 -4.84 -18.05
N CYS A 41 8.28 -4.25 -17.36
CA CYS A 41 8.26 -4.21 -15.90
C CYS A 41 7.90 -5.59 -15.31
N ASP A 42 8.35 -5.87 -14.09
CA ASP A 42 8.03 -7.12 -13.38
C ASP A 42 6.66 -7.03 -12.70
N SER A 43 6.35 -5.88 -12.12
CA SER A 43 5.05 -5.56 -11.49
C SER A 43 4.83 -4.06 -11.47
N ILE A 44 3.66 -3.64 -10.99
CA ILE A 44 3.25 -2.24 -10.94
C ILE A 44 2.87 -1.90 -9.51
N ILE A 45 3.40 -0.80 -9.00
CA ILE A 45 2.94 -0.19 -7.75
C ILE A 45 2.34 1.16 -8.11
N ILE A 46 1.15 1.43 -7.62
CA ILE A 46 0.44 2.67 -7.91
C ILE A 46 -0.32 3.17 -6.68
N GLU A 47 -0.33 4.48 -6.50
CA GLU A 47 -1.26 5.15 -5.59
C GLU A 47 -2.68 5.02 -6.14
N ALA A 48 -3.57 4.33 -5.44
CA ALA A 48 -4.90 4.00 -5.96
C ALA A 48 -5.87 5.19 -5.97
N ASP A 49 -5.50 6.30 -5.33
CA ASP A 49 -6.30 7.53 -5.24
C ASP A 49 -5.83 8.68 -6.15
N ILE A 50 -4.89 8.44 -7.07
CA ILE A 50 -4.54 9.41 -8.13
C ILE A 50 -5.66 9.52 -9.18
N ASP A 51 -5.48 10.31 -10.22
CA ASP A 51 -6.50 10.56 -11.24
C ASP A 51 -7.00 9.25 -11.84
N GLN A 52 -8.34 9.12 -11.90
CA GLN A 52 -9.01 7.87 -12.30
C GLN A 52 -8.55 7.38 -13.66
N GLU A 53 -8.39 8.28 -14.62
CA GLU A 53 -7.96 7.97 -15.98
C GLU A 53 -6.57 7.32 -16.01
N ILE A 54 -5.68 7.72 -15.10
CA ILE A 54 -4.35 7.12 -14.95
C ILE A 54 -4.48 5.70 -14.41
N VAL A 55 -5.27 5.51 -13.35
CA VAL A 55 -5.48 4.19 -12.74
C VAL A 55 -6.09 3.21 -13.76
N GLU A 56 -7.13 3.63 -14.49
CA GLU A 56 -7.78 2.82 -15.51
C GLU A 56 -6.83 2.41 -16.64
N GLU A 57 -6.02 3.35 -17.12
CA GLU A 57 -5.06 3.06 -18.21
C GLU A 57 -3.94 2.12 -17.72
N VAL A 58 -3.44 2.30 -16.49
CA VAL A 58 -2.48 1.40 -15.85
C VAL A 58 -3.05 -0.02 -15.72
N LEU A 59 -4.26 -0.16 -15.18
CA LEU A 59 -4.93 -1.46 -15.03
C LEU A 59 -5.17 -2.15 -16.38
N LYS A 60 -5.49 -1.39 -17.42
CA LYS A 60 -5.63 -1.91 -18.79
C LYS A 60 -4.31 -2.49 -19.31
N TYR A 61 -3.18 -1.79 -19.12
CA TYR A 61 -1.86 -2.32 -19.51
C TYR A 61 -1.44 -3.50 -18.64
N ALA A 62 -1.70 -3.46 -17.33
CA ALA A 62 -1.46 -4.56 -16.42
C ALA A 62 -2.15 -5.85 -16.90
N LYS A 63 -3.45 -5.75 -17.23
CA LYS A 63 -4.22 -6.87 -17.79
C LYS A 63 -3.65 -7.35 -19.12
N LYS A 64 -3.29 -6.42 -20.03
CA LYS A 64 -2.70 -6.74 -21.33
C LYS A 64 -1.40 -7.53 -21.21
N TYR A 65 -0.53 -7.14 -20.30
CA TYR A 65 0.79 -7.75 -20.11
C TYR A 65 0.86 -8.73 -18.95
N LYS A 66 -0.28 -9.04 -18.31
CA LYS A 66 -0.41 -9.95 -17.16
C LYS A 66 0.54 -9.58 -16.02
N LYS A 67 0.61 -8.29 -15.71
CA LYS A 67 1.42 -7.76 -14.63
C LYS A 67 0.61 -7.66 -13.35
N LYS A 68 1.22 -8.00 -12.21
CA LYS A 68 0.60 -7.77 -10.90
C LYS A 68 0.57 -6.28 -10.60
N VAL A 69 -0.52 -5.84 -9.96
CA VAL A 69 -0.73 -4.44 -9.55
C VAL A 69 -0.94 -4.37 -8.05
N PHE A 70 -0.11 -3.59 -7.40
CA PHE A 70 -0.19 -3.31 -5.97
C PHE A 70 -0.66 -1.88 -5.76
N GLY A 71 -1.75 -1.70 -5.02
CA GLY A 71 -2.31 -0.38 -4.70
C GLY A 71 -1.92 0.04 -3.30
N VAL A 72 -1.28 1.20 -3.16
CA VAL A 72 -1.15 1.90 -1.89
C VAL A 72 -2.22 2.97 -1.86
N ILE A 73 -2.83 3.21 -0.72
CA ILE A 73 -3.93 4.17 -0.60
C ILE A 73 -3.60 5.16 0.51
N SER A 74 -3.57 6.44 0.19
CA SER A 74 -3.37 7.53 1.16
C SER A 74 -4.60 8.44 1.29
N ASN A 75 -5.51 8.40 0.34
CA ASN A 75 -6.77 9.13 0.38
C ASN A 75 -7.96 8.20 0.13
N MET A 76 -8.34 7.46 1.15
CA MET A 76 -9.39 6.45 1.06
C MET A 76 -10.75 6.98 0.58
N PRO A 77 -11.24 8.19 0.96
CA PRO A 77 -12.45 8.75 0.38
C PRO A 77 -12.46 8.74 -1.15
N ILE A 78 -11.36 9.13 -1.80
CA ILE A 78 -11.23 9.11 -3.26
C ILE A 78 -11.22 7.67 -3.80
N ALA A 79 -10.44 6.78 -3.17
CA ALA A 79 -10.38 5.38 -3.58
C ALA A 79 -11.74 4.69 -3.42
N LYS A 80 -12.49 5.01 -2.36
CA LYS A 80 -13.84 4.49 -2.09
C LYS A 80 -14.85 4.89 -3.16
N GLU A 81 -14.83 6.13 -3.65
CA GLU A 81 -15.69 6.57 -4.75
C GLU A 81 -15.47 5.74 -6.02
N ARG A 82 -14.28 5.13 -6.14
CA ARG A 82 -13.84 4.30 -7.26
C ARG A 82 -13.68 2.83 -6.90
N ASN A 83 -14.46 2.35 -5.92
CA ASN A 83 -14.34 0.99 -5.38
C ASN A 83 -14.41 -0.11 -6.45
N HIS A 84 -15.07 0.16 -7.58
CA HIS A 84 -15.15 -0.75 -8.71
C HIS A 84 -13.78 -1.07 -9.35
N LEU A 85 -12.77 -0.19 -9.17
CA LEU A 85 -11.40 -0.43 -9.64
C LEU A 85 -10.58 -1.25 -8.64
N LEU A 86 -10.92 -1.21 -7.34
CA LEU A 86 -10.12 -1.86 -6.30
C LEU A 86 -10.02 -3.38 -6.45
N LYS A 87 -11.03 -4.00 -7.06
CA LYS A 87 -11.04 -5.44 -7.36
C LYS A 87 -10.03 -5.87 -8.43
N ASP A 88 -9.52 -4.93 -9.22
CA ASP A 88 -8.56 -5.19 -10.28
C ASP A 88 -7.10 -5.09 -9.80
N PHE A 89 -6.90 -4.81 -8.51
CA PHE A 89 -5.59 -4.86 -7.85
C PHE A 89 -5.32 -6.25 -7.27
N ASP A 90 -4.09 -6.73 -7.38
CA ASP A 90 -3.67 -7.99 -6.75
C ASP A 90 -3.55 -7.86 -5.24
N CYS A 91 -3.14 -6.70 -4.74
CA CYS A 91 -3.11 -6.41 -3.31
C CYS A 91 -3.29 -4.91 -3.05
N LEU A 92 -4.10 -4.59 -2.04
CA LEU A 92 -4.28 -3.24 -1.52
C LEU A 92 -3.57 -3.10 -0.18
N VAL A 93 -2.93 -1.96 0.04
CA VAL A 93 -2.29 -1.60 1.30
C VAL A 93 -2.88 -0.29 1.80
N CYS A 94 -3.36 -0.28 3.03
CA CYS A 94 -3.87 0.91 3.71
C CYS A 94 -3.68 0.78 5.22
N ASN A 95 -4.00 1.83 5.98
CA ASN A 95 -4.03 1.75 7.44
C ASN A 95 -5.44 1.43 7.98
N GLU A 96 -5.56 1.26 9.30
CA GLU A 96 -6.83 0.90 9.94
C GLU A 96 -7.92 1.97 9.78
N LEU A 97 -7.56 3.26 9.79
CA LEU A 97 -8.51 4.35 9.58
C LEU A 97 -9.02 4.36 8.15
N GLU A 98 -8.13 4.16 7.19
CA GLU A 98 -8.46 4.07 5.77
C GLU A 98 -9.34 2.85 5.47
N ALA A 99 -9.03 1.70 6.05
CA ALA A 99 -9.87 0.51 5.96
C ALA A 99 -11.27 0.76 6.55
N GLY A 100 -11.35 1.47 7.68
CA GLY A 100 -12.62 1.87 8.29
C GLY A 100 -13.46 2.76 7.36
N ILE A 101 -12.84 3.74 6.67
CA ILE A 101 -13.51 4.58 5.68
C ILE A 101 -14.01 3.74 4.50
N LEU A 102 -13.20 2.81 4.00
CA LEU A 102 -13.57 1.96 2.88
C LEU A 102 -14.84 1.14 3.18
N PHE A 103 -14.91 0.58 4.36
CA PHE A 103 -15.98 -0.36 4.75
C PHE A 103 -17.09 0.28 5.60
N ASP A 104 -17.06 1.60 5.84
CA ASP A 104 -18.00 2.33 6.70
C ASP A 104 -18.06 1.79 8.14
N GLU A 105 -16.91 1.41 8.70
CA GLU A 105 -16.77 0.84 10.04
C GLU A 105 -15.63 1.53 10.83
N ASP A 106 -15.65 1.40 12.15
CA ASP A 106 -14.57 1.89 13.03
C ASP A 106 -13.72 0.73 13.53
N TYR A 107 -12.45 0.76 13.19
CA TYR A 107 -11.47 -0.26 13.58
C TYR A 107 -10.46 0.21 14.62
N SER A 108 -10.54 1.45 15.10
CA SER A 108 -9.55 2.08 15.99
C SER A 108 -9.28 1.35 17.30
N ASN A 109 -10.20 0.50 17.77
CA ASN A 109 -10.08 -0.25 19.02
C ASN A 109 -10.02 -1.77 18.81
N LYS A 110 -9.74 -2.23 17.59
CA LYS A 110 -9.65 -3.66 17.30
C LYS A 110 -8.27 -4.19 17.61
N SER A 111 -8.22 -5.36 18.20
CA SER A 111 -6.96 -6.13 18.25
C SER A 111 -6.60 -6.66 16.85
N PRO A 112 -5.32 -6.99 16.59
CA PRO A 112 -4.92 -7.57 15.31
C PRO A 112 -5.72 -8.83 14.93
N ASP A 113 -6.03 -9.70 15.88
CA ASP A 113 -6.78 -10.93 15.61
C ASP A 113 -8.25 -10.67 15.23
N GLU A 114 -8.88 -9.69 15.91
CA GLU A 114 -10.25 -9.26 15.57
C GLU A 114 -10.27 -8.62 14.18
N LEU A 115 -9.34 -7.69 13.91
CA LEU A 115 -9.29 -7.03 12.60
C LEU A 115 -8.94 -8.00 11.49
N CYS A 116 -8.04 -8.96 11.71
CA CYS A 116 -7.73 -10.00 10.74
C CYS A 116 -8.98 -10.81 10.33
N THR A 117 -9.82 -11.18 11.31
CA THR A 117 -11.07 -11.89 11.05
C THR A 117 -12.02 -11.03 10.20
N ILE A 118 -12.17 -9.76 10.53
CA ILE A 118 -13.00 -8.81 9.78
C ILE A 118 -12.49 -8.63 8.36
N ILE A 119 -11.18 -8.36 8.17
CA ILE A 119 -10.61 -8.14 6.85
C ILE A 119 -10.74 -9.38 5.97
N LYS A 120 -10.61 -10.58 6.54
CA LYS A 120 -10.86 -11.84 5.81
C LYS A 120 -12.29 -11.88 5.24
N GLU A 121 -13.30 -11.54 6.03
CA GLU A 121 -14.68 -11.47 5.55
C GLU A 121 -14.86 -10.39 4.48
N LYS A 122 -14.22 -9.20 4.68
CA LYS A 122 -14.35 -8.08 3.75
C LYS A 122 -13.73 -8.38 2.38
N VAL A 123 -12.55 -9.00 2.31
CA VAL A 123 -11.93 -9.34 1.02
C VAL A 123 -12.79 -10.34 0.24
N GLU A 124 -13.41 -11.31 0.91
CA GLU A 124 -14.30 -12.26 0.28
C GLU A 124 -15.59 -11.59 -0.23
N THR A 125 -16.28 -10.80 0.62
CA THR A 125 -17.57 -10.18 0.29
C THR A 125 -17.47 -9.04 -0.72
N GLN A 126 -16.36 -8.31 -0.72
CA GLN A 126 -16.13 -7.18 -1.64
C GLN A 126 -15.35 -7.57 -2.90
N SER A 127 -14.98 -8.84 -3.05
CA SER A 127 -14.20 -9.35 -4.19
C SER A 127 -12.85 -8.62 -4.34
N ILE A 128 -12.22 -8.23 -3.23
CA ILE A 128 -10.85 -7.69 -3.20
C ILE A 128 -9.91 -8.89 -3.19
N CYS A 129 -8.95 -8.96 -4.12
CA CYS A 129 -8.07 -10.11 -4.27
C CYS A 129 -7.25 -10.36 -3.00
N SER A 130 -6.55 -9.35 -2.50
CA SER A 130 -5.92 -9.38 -1.18
C SER A 130 -5.77 -7.96 -0.59
N MET A 131 -5.69 -7.89 0.71
CA MET A 131 -5.57 -6.62 1.44
C MET A 131 -4.65 -6.76 2.64
N VAL A 132 -3.85 -5.75 2.87
CA VAL A 132 -3.05 -5.58 4.09
C VAL A 132 -3.45 -4.29 4.77
N VAL A 133 -3.74 -4.37 6.06
CA VAL A 133 -4.08 -3.21 6.89
C VAL A 133 -3.00 -3.03 7.95
N THR A 134 -2.30 -1.91 7.90
CA THR A 134 -1.29 -1.54 8.90
C THR A 134 -1.95 -0.91 10.12
N MET A 135 -1.46 -1.25 11.32
CA MET A 135 -2.00 -0.86 12.62
C MET A 135 -0.92 -0.18 13.50
N GLY A 136 -0.01 0.56 12.88
CA GLY A 136 1.07 1.23 13.56
C GLY A 136 1.90 0.30 14.46
N SER A 137 1.96 0.59 15.75
CA SER A 137 2.73 -0.20 16.73
C SER A 137 2.18 -1.61 16.98
N LEU A 138 0.95 -1.90 16.58
CA LEU A 138 0.35 -3.24 16.66
C LEU A 138 0.77 -4.13 15.50
N GLY A 139 1.37 -3.57 14.44
CA GLY A 139 1.83 -4.32 13.28
C GLY A 139 0.91 -4.22 12.09
N SER A 140 0.56 -5.35 11.48
CA SER A 140 -0.35 -5.42 10.35
C SER A 140 -1.17 -6.70 10.33
N VAL A 141 -2.32 -6.63 9.69
CA VAL A 141 -3.17 -7.78 9.40
C VAL A 141 -3.34 -7.92 7.89
N TYR A 142 -3.61 -9.13 7.41
CA TYR A 142 -3.76 -9.39 6.00
C TYR A 142 -4.72 -10.52 5.72
N ALA A 143 -5.36 -10.46 4.58
CA ALA A 143 -6.19 -11.53 4.06
C ALA A 143 -6.21 -11.53 2.54
N SER A 144 -6.46 -12.70 1.95
CA SER A 144 -6.66 -12.89 0.52
C SER A 144 -7.83 -13.81 0.24
N THR A 145 -8.44 -13.69 -0.93
CA THR A 145 -9.48 -14.60 -1.42
C THR A 145 -8.95 -16.01 -1.68
N GLU A 146 -7.63 -16.20 -1.74
CA GLU A 146 -6.99 -17.53 -1.83
C GLU A 146 -6.91 -18.26 -0.48
N GLY A 147 -7.46 -17.67 0.58
CA GLY A 147 -7.52 -18.26 1.92
C GLY A 147 -6.32 -17.96 2.82
N THR A 148 -5.33 -17.20 2.34
CA THR A 148 -4.20 -16.76 3.17
C THR A 148 -4.65 -15.60 4.06
N SER A 149 -4.43 -15.70 5.37
CA SER A 149 -4.71 -14.60 6.30
C SER A 149 -3.83 -14.73 7.54
N GLY A 150 -3.58 -13.63 8.23
CA GLY A 150 -2.79 -13.62 9.45
C GLY A 150 -2.45 -12.23 9.95
N THR A 151 -1.59 -12.20 10.97
CA THR A 151 -1.09 -10.99 11.60
C THR A 151 0.44 -10.99 11.56
N CYS A 152 1.04 -9.80 11.47
CA CYS A 152 2.47 -9.62 11.58
C CYS A 152 2.75 -8.51 12.61
N PRO A 153 3.44 -8.80 13.72
CA PRO A 153 3.72 -7.79 14.74
C PRO A 153 4.70 -6.75 14.22
N ALA A 154 4.56 -5.50 14.71
CA ALA A 154 5.52 -4.45 14.43
C ALA A 154 6.88 -4.74 15.07
N GLN A 155 7.94 -4.22 14.46
CA GLN A 155 9.26 -4.24 15.08
C GLN A 155 9.34 -3.13 16.15
N LYS A 156 9.91 -3.45 17.32
CA LYS A 156 10.13 -2.47 18.37
C LYS A 156 11.32 -1.59 18.02
N VAL A 157 11.06 -0.36 17.66
CA VAL A 157 12.09 0.62 17.26
C VAL A 157 11.85 1.96 17.95
N ASN A 158 12.87 2.82 17.94
CA ASN A 158 12.73 4.19 18.42
C ASN A 158 12.23 5.08 17.26
N VAL A 159 10.94 5.39 17.26
CA VAL A 159 10.29 6.17 16.22
C VAL A 159 10.75 7.62 16.29
N LYS A 160 11.15 8.18 15.15
CA LYS A 160 11.49 9.60 14.95
C LYS A 160 10.43 10.33 14.16
N ASP A 161 9.97 9.73 13.06
CA ASP A 161 8.94 10.26 12.18
C ASP A 161 8.22 9.08 11.52
N THR A 162 6.89 9.10 11.44
CA THR A 162 6.08 8.04 10.84
C THR A 162 5.82 8.26 9.35
N THR A 163 6.22 9.41 8.80
CA THR A 163 6.03 9.75 7.38
C THR A 163 6.77 8.78 6.47
N GLY A 164 6.08 8.27 5.44
CA GLY A 164 6.64 7.31 4.48
C GLY A 164 6.65 5.86 4.96
N ALA A 165 6.17 5.57 6.18
CA ALA A 165 6.10 4.19 6.67
C ALA A 165 5.19 3.30 5.81
N GLY A 166 4.02 3.80 5.42
CA GLY A 166 3.07 3.11 4.55
C GLY A 166 3.65 2.83 3.17
N ASP A 167 4.32 3.82 2.57
CA ASP A 167 4.96 3.70 1.26
C ASP A 167 6.08 2.66 1.29
N ALA A 168 6.93 2.71 2.31
CA ALA A 168 8.02 1.75 2.49
C ALA A 168 7.48 0.34 2.74
N PHE A 169 6.40 0.20 3.52
CA PHE A 169 5.72 -1.08 3.74
C PHE A 169 5.18 -1.64 2.42
N GLY A 170 4.42 -0.82 1.67
CA GLY A 170 3.84 -1.21 0.38
C GLY A 170 4.90 -1.60 -0.64
N ALA A 171 5.99 -0.85 -0.72
CA ALA A 171 7.13 -1.16 -1.59
C ALA A 171 7.77 -2.51 -1.24
N GLY A 172 8.05 -2.75 0.05
CA GLY A 172 8.64 -4.03 0.51
C GLY A 172 7.73 -5.23 0.26
N LEU A 173 6.44 -5.09 0.52
CA LEU A 173 5.43 -6.11 0.23
C LEU A 173 5.40 -6.45 -1.27
N ALA A 174 5.29 -5.43 -2.11
CA ALA A 174 5.18 -5.60 -3.56
C ALA A 174 6.45 -6.25 -4.16
N VAL A 175 7.62 -5.81 -3.73
CA VAL A 175 8.90 -6.40 -4.16
C VAL A 175 8.98 -7.87 -3.73
N GLY A 176 8.64 -8.18 -2.47
CA GLY A 176 8.61 -9.56 -1.99
C GLY A 176 7.72 -10.46 -2.84
N LEU A 177 6.46 -10.05 -3.07
CA LEU A 177 5.51 -10.81 -3.88
C LEU A 177 5.92 -10.92 -5.36
N THR A 178 6.55 -9.88 -5.91
CA THR A 178 7.05 -9.88 -7.29
C THR A 178 8.13 -10.93 -7.50
N TYR A 179 9.04 -11.06 -6.54
CA TYR A 179 10.18 -11.98 -6.64
C TYR A 179 9.97 -13.30 -5.90
N GLY A 180 8.72 -13.72 -5.77
CA GLY A 180 8.35 -15.09 -5.40
C GLY A 180 8.40 -15.42 -3.91
N LYS A 181 8.45 -14.42 -3.03
CA LYS A 181 8.27 -14.66 -1.59
C LYS A 181 6.81 -14.97 -1.29
N THR A 182 6.58 -15.73 -0.22
CA THR A 182 5.23 -15.93 0.30
C THR A 182 4.65 -14.63 0.81
N PHE A 183 3.33 -14.59 1.03
CA PHE A 183 2.65 -13.40 1.56
C PHE A 183 3.26 -13.00 2.91
N ASP A 184 3.41 -13.95 3.84
CA ASP A 184 4.05 -13.72 5.16
C ASP A 184 5.47 -13.17 5.06
N GLN A 185 6.28 -13.70 4.14
CA GLN A 185 7.66 -13.23 3.92
C GLN A 185 7.66 -11.80 3.37
N SER A 186 6.76 -11.50 2.45
CA SER A 186 6.64 -10.18 1.84
C SER A 186 6.17 -9.13 2.83
N ILE A 187 5.24 -9.46 3.71
CA ILE A 187 4.81 -8.58 4.82
C ILE A 187 5.97 -8.29 5.77
N LYS A 188 6.81 -9.29 6.10
CA LYS A 188 8.01 -9.08 6.93
C LYS A 188 9.00 -8.14 6.27
N ILE A 189 9.18 -8.22 4.95
CA ILE A 189 10.01 -7.26 4.20
C ILE A 189 9.40 -5.85 4.33
N GLY A 190 8.11 -5.69 4.06
CA GLY A 190 7.40 -4.42 4.25
C GLY A 190 7.55 -3.85 5.65
N THR A 191 7.34 -4.67 6.69
CA THR A 191 7.52 -4.30 8.10
C THR A 191 8.94 -3.83 8.39
N THR A 192 9.95 -4.49 7.82
CA THR A 192 11.36 -4.11 8.02
C THR A 192 11.67 -2.78 7.35
N LEU A 193 11.22 -2.55 6.13
CA LEU A 193 11.43 -1.27 5.44
C LEU A 193 10.72 -0.13 6.16
N ALA A 194 9.45 -0.31 6.56
CA ALA A 194 8.71 0.67 7.34
C ALA A 194 9.44 1.02 8.63
N SER A 195 9.91 0.01 9.38
CA SER A 195 10.66 0.19 10.62
C SER A 195 11.97 0.95 10.42
N THR A 196 12.64 0.75 9.28
CA THR A 196 13.86 1.48 8.93
C THR A 196 13.56 2.95 8.65
N VAL A 197 12.51 3.24 7.88
CA VAL A 197 12.10 4.62 7.56
C VAL A 197 11.75 5.39 8.81
N ILE A 198 10.91 4.86 9.70
CA ILE A 198 10.45 5.58 10.89
C ILE A 198 11.54 5.81 11.95
N THR A 199 12.70 5.20 11.83
CA THR A 199 13.89 5.45 12.64
C THR A 199 14.82 6.51 12.06
N SER A 200 14.57 6.94 10.84
CA SER A 200 15.31 7.99 10.13
C SER A 200 14.61 9.35 10.25
N LEU A 201 15.30 10.42 9.89
CA LEU A 201 14.71 11.72 9.62
C LEU A 201 14.38 11.90 8.14
N GLU A 202 14.69 10.91 7.32
CA GLU A 202 14.40 10.87 5.89
C GLU A 202 13.16 9.98 5.66
N ASN A 203 12.26 10.40 4.78
CA ASN A 203 11.00 9.69 4.49
C ASN A 203 11.20 8.51 3.53
N ILE A 204 12.45 8.13 3.29
CA ILE A 204 12.83 7.00 2.43
C ILE A 204 13.79 6.08 3.18
N CYS A 205 13.79 4.82 2.79
CA CYS A 205 14.74 3.85 3.34
C CYS A 205 16.16 4.15 2.81
N PRO A 206 17.11 4.58 3.67
CA PRO A 206 18.42 5.05 3.22
C PRO A 206 19.30 3.94 2.63
N HIS A 207 19.11 2.70 3.06
CA HIS A 207 19.89 1.55 2.64
C HIS A 207 18.99 0.33 2.50
N PHE A 208 18.77 -0.09 1.26
CA PHE A 208 18.05 -1.29 0.93
C PHE A 208 18.80 -2.05 -0.16
N SER A 209 19.05 -3.32 0.06
CA SER A 209 19.58 -4.23 -0.95
C SER A 209 18.67 -5.45 -1.07
N PRO A 210 18.30 -5.87 -2.28
CA PRO A 210 17.55 -7.10 -2.50
C PRO A 210 18.17 -8.33 -1.83
N LYS A 211 19.50 -8.34 -1.68
CA LYS A 211 20.25 -9.42 -1.02
C LYS A 211 19.94 -9.51 0.48
N ASP A 212 19.56 -8.40 1.12
CA ASP A 212 19.22 -8.37 2.55
C ASP A 212 17.96 -9.20 2.85
N PHE A 213 17.18 -9.50 1.82
CA PHE A 213 15.94 -10.26 1.89
C PHE A 213 15.98 -11.56 1.06
N ASP A 214 17.16 -12.01 0.65
CA ASP A 214 17.32 -13.18 -0.22
C ASP A 214 16.47 -13.11 -1.50
N LEU A 215 16.30 -11.90 -2.05
CA LEU A 215 15.62 -11.69 -3.32
C LEU A 215 16.59 -11.96 -4.47
N LYS A 216 16.13 -12.75 -5.44
CA LYS A 216 16.84 -12.99 -6.70
C LYS A 216 16.20 -12.10 -7.77
N ILE A 217 16.82 -10.96 -8.00
CA ILE A 217 16.45 -9.98 -9.03
C ILE A 217 17.36 -10.16 -10.21
#